data_1861a67301c80ffebb4457ef631f77c4
#
_entry.id   1861a67301c80ffebb4457ef631f77c4
#
_cell.length_a   1.000
_cell.length_b   1.000
_cell.length_c   1.000
_cell.angle_alpha   90.00
_cell.angle_beta   90.00
_cell.angle_gamma   90.00
#
_symmetry.space_group_name_H-M   'P 1'
#
loop_
_entity.id
_entity.type
_entity.pdbx_description
1 polymer ?
#
loop_
_entity_poly.entity_id
_entity_poly.type
_entity_poly.pdbx_seq_one_letter_code
_entity_poly.pdbx_strand_id
1 'polypeptide(L)'
;MFQIGLRAHDYGKNVTPEKLADILAPYKPASIQLALAKALSGVPGAGGITPGYARGIKKTLEERGISIAVLGCYINPIHPDLAIREKQLRRFEEHLRHARDFGCSIVGTETGSCNGDCSFHPDTEKQEAFDLFCHSLERLIKTAEKCGSIAAIEAVADQHTVSSIEKMQTVMRRLASPCLRVIYDPVNLIPNAGFSENSPFQSQKDFFEKAFSAFGDEIVAIHAKDFKMGANGKIGTLPAGTGELDYPALLSLLVERKPGIDILLENSSPDTGKQAMEFLRSLD
;
A
#
# COMPACT_ATOMS: atom_id res chain seq x y z
N MET A 1 7.02 20.20 1.88
CA MET A 1 7.42 19.49 0.63
C MET A 1 7.24 17.99 0.85
N PHE A 2 6.40 17.36 0.04
CA PHE A 2 6.10 15.93 0.11
C PHE A 2 7.18 15.08 -0.56
N GLN A 3 7.32 13.82 -0.10
CA GLN A 3 8.19 12.84 -0.74
C GLN A 3 7.38 12.09 -1.81
N ILE A 4 7.37 12.62 -3.06
CA ILE A 4 6.59 12.02 -4.15
C ILE A 4 7.38 10.88 -4.76
N GLY A 5 6.84 9.68 -4.66
CA GLY A 5 7.41 8.43 -5.13
C GLY A 5 6.51 7.70 -6.14
N LEU A 6 6.94 6.50 -6.52
CA LEU A 6 6.29 5.68 -7.54
C LEU A 6 6.08 4.24 -7.07
N ARG A 7 5.00 3.60 -7.50
CA ARG A 7 4.85 2.16 -7.40
C ARG A 7 5.60 1.50 -8.58
N ALA A 8 6.77 0.92 -8.30
CA ALA A 8 7.75 0.52 -9.31
C ALA A 8 7.23 -0.43 -10.39
N HIS A 9 6.35 -1.39 -10.02
CA HIS A 9 5.80 -2.37 -10.96
C HIS A 9 4.72 -1.82 -11.91
N ASP A 10 4.34 -0.57 -11.79
CA ASP A 10 3.53 0.13 -12.79
C ASP A 10 4.37 0.59 -13.97
N TYR A 11 5.69 0.71 -13.78
CA TYR A 11 6.67 1.19 -14.77
C TYR A 11 7.52 0.07 -15.37
N GLY A 12 7.86 -0.95 -14.57
CA GLY A 12 8.65 -2.08 -15.01
C GLY A 12 8.17 -3.39 -14.40
N LYS A 13 7.96 -4.40 -15.26
CA LYS A 13 7.52 -5.75 -14.85
C LYS A 13 8.50 -6.78 -15.38
N ASN A 14 8.92 -7.71 -14.51
CA ASN A 14 9.82 -8.81 -14.84
C ASN A 14 11.15 -8.33 -15.48
N VAL A 15 11.73 -7.27 -14.94
CA VAL A 15 13.00 -6.68 -15.38
C VAL A 15 14.11 -6.85 -14.33
N THR A 16 15.39 -6.68 -14.74
CA THR A 16 16.48 -6.67 -13.75
C THR A 16 16.44 -5.41 -12.88
N PRO A 17 17.06 -5.42 -11.68
CA PRO A 17 17.14 -4.22 -10.82
C PRO A 17 17.75 -3.01 -11.53
N GLU A 18 18.80 -3.20 -12.36
CA GLU A 18 19.45 -2.15 -13.13
C GLU A 18 18.49 -1.55 -14.17
N LYS A 19 17.77 -2.43 -14.89
CA LYS A 19 16.78 -1.98 -15.88
C LYS A 19 15.64 -1.22 -15.22
N LEU A 20 15.16 -1.68 -14.07
CA LEU A 20 14.13 -0.97 -13.31
C LEU A 20 14.62 0.41 -12.87
N ALA A 21 15.84 0.50 -12.33
CA ALA A 21 16.45 1.76 -11.91
C ALA A 21 16.57 2.74 -13.09
N ASP A 22 17.00 2.27 -14.26
CA ASP A 22 17.09 3.09 -15.47
C ASP A 22 15.72 3.57 -15.99
N ILE A 23 14.67 2.74 -15.86
CA ILE A 23 13.29 3.13 -16.22
C ILE A 23 12.77 4.23 -15.28
N LEU A 24 13.07 4.13 -13.98
CA LEU A 24 12.53 5.05 -12.97
C LEU A 24 13.33 6.36 -12.85
N ALA A 25 14.62 6.34 -13.12
CA ALA A 25 15.52 7.50 -12.95
C ALA A 25 15.04 8.79 -13.65
N PRO A 26 14.46 8.78 -14.87
CA PRO A 26 13.97 10.00 -15.54
C PRO A 26 12.85 10.73 -14.77
N TYR A 27 12.11 10.04 -13.90
CA TYR A 27 11.04 10.62 -13.11
C TYR A 27 11.56 11.33 -11.84
N LYS A 28 12.81 11.03 -11.44
CA LYS A 28 13.42 11.53 -10.20
C LYS A 28 12.49 11.34 -8.98
N PRO A 29 12.00 10.12 -8.73
CA PRO A 29 11.14 9.87 -7.59
C PRO A 29 11.93 10.04 -6.29
N ALA A 30 11.31 10.57 -5.24
CA ALA A 30 11.92 10.63 -3.91
C ALA A 30 12.14 9.21 -3.35
N SER A 31 11.17 8.33 -3.63
CA SER A 31 11.19 6.93 -3.19
C SER A 31 10.34 6.05 -4.09
N ILE A 32 10.38 4.74 -3.85
CA ILE A 32 9.51 3.78 -4.54
C ILE A 32 8.85 2.79 -3.58
N GLN A 33 7.68 2.29 -3.98
CA GLN A 33 7.21 1.00 -3.48
C GLN A 33 7.71 -0.10 -4.41
N LEU A 34 8.52 -1.02 -3.87
CA LEU A 34 9.10 -2.13 -4.62
C LEU A 34 8.41 -3.45 -4.25
N ALA A 35 7.59 -3.98 -5.15
CA ALA A 35 7.07 -5.33 -5.06
C ALA A 35 7.96 -6.27 -5.87
N LEU A 36 8.87 -6.99 -5.18
CA LEU A 36 9.90 -7.81 -5.82
C LEU A 36 9.32 -8.72 -6.92
N ALA A 37 8.32 -9.53 -6.57
CA ALA A 37 7.74 -10.51 -7.49
C ALA A 37 6.93 -9.91 -8.64
N LYS A 38 6.53 -8.64 -8.56
CA LYS A 38 5.80 -7.96 -9.63
C LYS A 38 6.74 -7.18 -10.55
N ALA A 39 7.79 -6.59 -9.97
CA ALA A 39 8.70 -5.70 -10.69
C ALA A 39 9.92 -6.44 -11.27
N LEU A 40 10.51 -7.35 -10.50
CA LEU A 40 11.83 -7.90 -10.82
C LEU A 40 11.77 -9.31 -11.39
N SER A 41 12.69 -9.59 -12.30
CA SER A 41 13.02 -10.94 -12.76
C SER A 41 14.00 -11.63 -11.80
N GLY A 42 14.03 -12.97 -11.81
CA GLY A 42 15.01 -13.74 -11.03
C GLY A 42 14.88 -13.60 -9.52
N VAL A 43 13.69 -13.22 -9.01
CA VAL A 43 13.43 -13.14 -7.57
C VAL A 43 13.54 -14.52 -6.95
N PRO A 44 14.33 -14.70 -5.88
CA PRO A 44 14.47 -16.00 -5.21
C PRO A 44 13.13 -16.55 -4.74
N GLY A 45 13.00 -17.88 -4.77
CA GLY A 45 11.87 -18.57 -4.15
C GLY A 45 11.82 -18.37 -2.63
N ALA A 46 10.80 -18.94 -2.00
CA ALA A 46 10.62 -18.83 -0.54
C ALA A 46 11.86 -19.30 0.23
N GLY A 47 12.34 -18.50 1.16
CA GLY A 47 13.56 -18.74 1.93
C GLY A 47 14.86 -18.36 1.20
N GLY A 48 14.76 -17.77 0.01
CA GLY A 48 15.94 -17.46 -0.81
C GLY A 48 16.40 -16.00 -0.76
N ILE A 49 15.65 -15.09 -0.14
CA ILE A 49 16.10 -13.72 0.06
C ILE A 49 17.24 -13.74 1.08
N THR A 50 18.40 -13.23 0.68
CA THR A 50 19.57 -13.09 1.57
C THR A 50 19.89 -11.61 1.78
N PRO A 51 20.63 -11.26 2.85
CA PRO A 51 21.12 -9.89 3.04
C PRO A 51 21.94 -9.38 1.85
N GLY A 52 22.72 -10.25 1.19
CA GLY A 52 23.50 -9.90 0.00
C GLY A 52 22.62 -9.53 -1.19
N TYR A 53 21.58 -10.33 -1.46
CA TYR A 53 20.60 -10.05 -2.51
C TYR A 53 19.88 -8.72 -2.26
N ALA A 54 19.41 -8.50 -1.03
CA ALA A 54 18.71 -7.27 -0.67
C ALA A 54 19.59 -6.03 -0.81
N ARG A 55 20.82 -6.08 -0.28
CA ARG A 55 21.80 -4.97 -0.41
C ARG A 55 22.23 -4.71 -1.84
N GLY A 56 22.29 -5.75 -2.70
CA GLY A 56 22.54 -5.58 -4.12
C GLY A 56 21.49 -4.72 -4.80
N ILE A 57 20.19 -5.04 -4.59
CA ILE A 57 19.08 -4.25 -5.12
C ILE A 57 19.09 -2.83 -4.58
N LYS A 58 19.27 -2.67 -3.25
CA LYS A 58 19.38 -1.36 -2.62
C LYS A 58 20.44 -0.50 -3.31
N LYS A 59 21.66 -1.03 -3.43
CA LYS A 59 22.79 -0.32 -4.06
C LYS A 59 22.46 0.11 -5.48
N THR A 60 21.91 -0.79 -6.30
CA THR A 60 21.55 -0.50 -7.69
C THR A 60 20.57 0.66 -7.83
N LEU A 61 19.57 0.73 -6.93
CA LEU A 61 18.60 1.83 -6.90
C LEU A 61 19.22 3.12 -6.38
N GLU A 62 20.00 3.06 -5.30
CA GLU A 62 20.69 4.22 -4.70
C GLU A 62 21.70 4.88 -5.67
N GLU A 63 22.35 4.12 -6.54
CA GLU A 63 23.22 4.65 -7.60
C GLU A 63 22.47 5.55 -8.61
N ARG A 64 21.13 5.48 -8.64
CA ARG A 64 20.23 6.37 -9.40
C ARG A 64 19.50 7.38 -8.53
N GLY A 65 19.87 7.50 -7.24
CA GLY A 65 19.22 8.39 -6.26
C GLY A 65 17.82 7.93 -5.87
N ILE A 66 17.49 6.63 -5.99
CA ILE A 66 16.17 6.07 -5.70
C ILE A 66 16.24 5.30 -4.38
N SER A 67 15.41 5.66 -3.40
CA SER A 67 15.21 4.93 -2.16
C SER A 67 13.97 4.05 -2.20
N ILE A 68 13.88 3.07 -1.29
CA ILE A 68 12.69 2.22 -1.12
C ILE A 68 11.95 2.70 0.12
N ALA A 69 10.73 3.22 -0.04
CA ALA A 69 9.83 3.59 1.07
C ALA A 69 9.08 2.36 1.60
N VAL A 70 8.58 1.51 0.69
CA VAL A 70 7.77 0.33 1.02
C VAL A 70 8.21 -0.87 0.19
N LEU A 71 8.44 -2.00 0.85
CA LEU A 71 8.48 -3.30 0.17
C LEU A 71 7.05 -3.83 0.02
N GLY A 72 6.55 -3.90 -1.21
CA GLY A 72 5.25 -4.51 -1.49
C GLY A 72 5.37 -6.04 -1.47
N CYS A 73 4.71 -6.70 -0.55
CA CYS A 73 4.58 -8.16 -0.48
C CYS A 73 3.11 -8.54 -0.47
N TYR A 74 2.47 -8.50 -1.61
CA TYR A 74 1.04 -8.77 -1.75
C TYR A 74 0.74 -10.24 -1.45
N ILE A 75 -0.04 -10.46 -0.40
CA ILE A 75 -0.52 -11.75 0.06
C ILE A 75 -2.03 -11.68 0.33
N ASN A 76 -2.67 -12.83 0.41
CA ASN A 76 -4.02 -12.95 0.97
C ASN A 76 -3.93 -13.57 2.38
N PRO A 77 -3.96 -12.76 3.46
CA PRO A 77 -3.79 -13.24 4.84
C PRO A 77 -4.90 -14.19 5.30
N ILE A 78 -6.03 -14.21 4.58
CA ILE A 78 -7.18 -15.08 4.85
C ILE A 78 -7.46 -16.06 3.70
N HIS A 79 -6.47 -16.34 2.86
CA HIS A 79 -6.63 -17.27 1.73
C HIS A 79 -7.33 -18.56 2.18
N PRO A 80 -8.39 -19.03 1.48
CA PRO A 80 -9.20 -20.16 1.91
C PRO A 80 -8.38 -21.47 1.98
N ASP A 81 -7.43 -21.68 1.08
CA ASP A 81 -6.48 -22.76 1.15
C ASP A 81 -5.39 -22.47 2.20
N LEU A 82 -5.35 -23.32 3.25
CA LEU A 82 -4.42 -23.18 4.35
C LEU A 82 -2.96 -23.29 3.90
N ALA A 83 -2.63 -24.20 2.98
CA ALA A 83 -1.25 -24.39 2.53
C ALA A 83 -0.73 -23.18 1.75
N ILE A 84 -1.58 -22.58 0.91
CA ILE A 84 -1.26 -21.36 0.18
C ILE A 84 -1.13 -20.19 1.17
N ARG A 85 -2.06 -20.03 2.11
CA ARG A 85 -2.01 -18.99 3.15
C ARG A 85 -0.72 -19.06 3.96
N GLU A 86 -0.34 -20.25 4.43
CA GLU A 86 0.90 -20.48 5.15
C GLU A 86 2.15 -20.13 4.34
N LYS A 87 2.18 -20.45 3.06
CA LYS A 87 3.26 -20.08 2.14
C LYS A 87 3.35 -18.57 1.98
N GLN A 88 2.22 -17.90 1.84
CA GLN A 88 2.15 -16.44 1.67
C GLN A 88 2.56 -15.72 2.95
N LEU A 89 2.11 -16.15 4.13
CA LEU A 89 2.54 -15.59 5.42
C LEU A 89 4.04 -15.74 5.63
N ARG A 90 4.62 -16.93 5.36
CA ARG A 90 6.10 -17.13 5.43
C ARG A 90 6.85 -16.21 4.48
N ARG A 91 6.32 -15.95 3.30
CA ARG A 91 6.91 -15.00 2.35
C ARG A 91 6.91 -13.57 2.90
N PHE A 92 5.82 -13.13 3.51
CA PHE A 92 5.74 -11.82 4.14
C PHE A 92 6.71 -11.70 5.31
N GLU A 93 6.80 -12.73 6.16
CA GLU A 93 7.79 -12.80 7.24
C GLU A 93 9.23 -12.71 6.73
N GLU A 94 9.53 -13.32 5.58
CA GLU A 94 10.85 -13.21 4.94
C GLU A 94 11.14 -11.77 4.51
N HIS A 95 10.17 -11.07 3.93
CA HIS A 95 10.32 -9.65 3.60
C HIS A 95 10.56 -8.79 4.86
N LEU A 96 9.83 -9.04 5.95
CA LEU A 96 10.04 -8.36 7.22
C LEU A 96 11.46 -8.56 7.77
N ARG A 97 12.01 -9.80 7.69
CA ARG A 97 13.38 -10.09 8.17
C ARG A 97 14.45 -9.34 7.38
N HIS A 98 14.24 -9.12 6.09
CA HIS A 98 15.21 -8.50 5.19
C HIS A 98 14.92 -7.04 4.84
N ALA A 99 13.82 -6.45 5.33
CA ALA A 99 13.42 -5.10 4.98
C ALA A 99 14.57 -4.08 5.15
N ARG A 100 15.29 -4.15 6.26
CA ARG A 100 16.44 -3.26 6.54
C ARG A 100 17.61 -3.46 5.59
N ASP A 101 17.84 -4.68 5.12
CA ASP A 101 18.88 -4.95 4.11
C ASP A 101 18.55 -4.29 2.76
N PHE A 102 17.25 -4.13 2.42
CA PHE A 102 16.78 -3.33 1.30
C PHE A 102 16.86 -1.80 1.56
N GLY A 103 17.20 -1.36 2.75
CA GLY A 103 17.16 0.06 3.13
C GLY A 103 15.77 0.58 3.45
N CYS A 104 14.81 -0.31 3.68
CA CYS A 104 13.42 -0.02 4.00
C CYS A 104 13.05 -0.65 5.36
N SER A 105 12.10 -0.08 6.08
CA SER A 105 11.56 -0.70 7.30
C SER A 105 10.11 -1.19 7.15
N ILE A 106 9.43 -0.82 6.07
CA ILE A 106 8.00 -1.04 5.88
C ILE A 106 7.78 -2.16 4.84
N VAL A 107 7.00 -3.18 5.22
CA VAL A 107 6.51 -4.20 4.31
C VAL A 107 4.99 -4.08 4.24
N GLY A 108 4.46 -3.89 3.03
CA GLY A 108 3.05 -3.58 2.80
C GLY A 108 2.28 -4.68 2.07
N THR A 109 1.00 -4.87 2.45
CA THR A 109 0.02 -5.72 1.74
C THR A 109 -1.40 -5.20 1.95
N GLU A 110 -2.30 -5.58 1.06
CA GLU A 110 -3.73 -5.45 1.26
C GLU A 110 -4.27 -6.48 2.25
N THR A 111 -5.55 -6.36 2.65
CA THR A 111 -6.12 -7.16 3.74
C THR A 111 -6.79 -8.46 3.29
N GLY A 112 -6.89 -8.69 1.98
CA GLY A 112 -7.34 -9.94 1.40
C GLY A 112 -8.83 -10.25 1.54
N SER A 113 -9.27 -11.32 0.90
CA SER A 113 -10.66 -11.79 0.91
C SER A 113 -10.77 -13.30 1.03
N CYS A 114 -11.98 -13.81 1.21
CA CYS A 114 -12.27 -15.25 1.22
C CYS A 114 -12.15 -15.91 -0.17
N ASN A 115 -11.89 -15.14 -1.23
CA ASN A 115 -11.47 -15.67 -2.54
C ASN A 115 -9.96 -15.75 -2.65
N GLY A 116 -9.47 -16.78 -3.32
CA GLY A 116 -8.02 -17.01 -3.48
C GLY A 116 -7.31 -15.92 -4.28
N ASP A 117 -8.00 -15.25 -5.18
CA ASP A 117 -7.51 -14.14 -6.01
C ASP A 117 -7.77 -12.75 -5.42
N CYS A 118 -8.24 -12.68 -4.17
CA CYS A 118 -8.64 -11.45 -3.48
C CYS A 118 -9.82 -10.70 -4.11
N SER A 119 -10.58 -11.31 -5.03
CA SER A 119 -11.84 -10.73 -5.51
C SER A 119 -12.94 -10.78 -4.44
N PHE A 120 -14.04 -10.07 -4.69
CA PHE A 120 -15.17 -10.06 -3.76
C PHE A 120 -15.67 -11.47 -3.41
N HIS A 121 -15.95 -11.70 -2.12
CA HIS A 121 -16.63 -12.89 -1.62
C HIS A 121 -17.53 -12.50 -0.43
N PRO A 122 -18.80 -12.95 -0.38
CA PRO A 122 -19.74 -12.51 0.68
C PRO A 122 -19.29 -12.91 2.09
N ASP A 123 -18.56 -14.01 2.23
CA ASP A 123 -18.05 -14.43 3.53
C ASP A 123 -16.91 -13.54 4.07
N THR A 124 -16.33 -12.69 3.24
CA THR A 124 -15.29 -11.73 3.65
C THR A 124 -15.81 -10.70 4.67
N GLU A 125 -17.11 -10.41 4.63
CA GLU A 125 -17.75 -9.49 5.60
C GLU A 125 -18.06 -10.13 6.96
N LYS A 126 -17.95 -11.45 7.08
CA LYS A 126 -18.27 -12.17 8.32
C LYS A 126 -17.20 -11.96 9.40
N GLN A 127 -17.61 -12.08 10.66
CA GLN A 127 -16.72 -11.94 11.82
C GLN A 127 -15.59 -12.97 11.80
N GLU A 128 -15.86 -14.18 11.33
CA GLU A 128 -14.87 -15.26 11.23
C GLU A 128 -13.71 -14.90 10.29
N ALA A 129 -14.00 -14.24 9.16
CA ALA A 129 -12.97 -13.75 8.24
C ALA A 129 -12.13 -12.64 8.89
N PHE A 130 -12.76 -11.72 9.61
CA PHE A 130 -12.08 -10.67 10.35
C PHE A 130 -11.19 -11.23 11.47
N ASP A 131 -11.65 -12.22 12.22
CA ASP A 131 -10.87 -12.87 13.27
C ASP A 131 -9.69 -13.66 12.70
N LEU A 132 -9.87 -14.35 11.59
CA LEU A 132 -8.80 -15.03 10.86
C LEU A 132 -7.75 -14.05 10.35
N PHE A 133 -8.17 -12.89 9.83
CA PHE A 133 -7.28 -11.81 9.43
C PHE A 133 -6.45 -11.30 10.61
N CYS A 134 -7.09 -10.97 11.73
CA CYS A 134 -6.39 -10.53 12.93
C CYS A 134 -5.37 -11.56 13.42
N HIS A 135 -5.74 -12.85 13.42
CA HIS A 135 -4.83 -13.94 13.82
C HIS A 135 -3.60 -14.03 12.88
N SER A 136 -3.82 -13.94 11.57
CA SER A 136 -2.71 -13.92 10.61
C SER A 136 -1.80 -12.71 10.81
N LEU A 137 -2.41 -11.54 11.08
CA LEU A 137 -1.67 -10.30 11.29
C LEU A 137 -0.87 -10.29 12.60
N GLU A 138 -1.38 -10.88 13.69
CA GLU A 138 -0.64 -11.06 14.95
C GLU A 138 0.68 -11.81 14.74
N ARG A 139 0.68 -12.83 13.88
CA ARG A 139 1.88 -13.58 13.53
C ARG A 139 2.89 -12.71 12.79
N LEU A 140 2.43 -11.89 11.83
CA LEU A 140 3.30 -10.98 11.07
C LEU A 140 3.87 -9.88 11.98
N ILE A 141 3.04 -9.33 12.88
CA ILE A 141 3.46 -8.34 13.89
C ILE A 141 4.57 -8.89 14.78
N LYS A 142 4.42 -10.12 15.31
CA LYS A 142 5.46 -10.76 16.13
C LYS A 142 6.80 -10.89 15.38
N THR A 143 6.76 -11.12 14.07
CA THR A 143 7.97 -11.15 13.24
C THR A 143 8.52 -9.74 13.06
N ALA A 144 7.67 -8.76 12.77
CA ALA A 144 8.06 -7.36 12.61
C ALA A 144 8.75 -6.81 13.88
N GLU A 145 8.18 -7.07 15.06
CA GLU A 145 8.74 -6.68 16.37
C GLU A 145 10.14 -7.27 16.60
N LYS A 146 10.34 -8.56 16.28
CA LYS A 146 11.64 -9.23 16.41
C LYS A 146 12.71 -8.67 15.47
N CYS A 147 12.30 -8.19 14.28
CA CYS A 147 13.23 -7.70 13.26
C CYS A 147 13.39 -6.17 13.30
N GLY A 148 12.58 -5.46 14.10
CA GLY A 148 12.51 -4.00 14.11
C GLY A 148 12.04 -3.44 12.77
N SER A 149 11.12 -4.14 12.11
CA SER A 149 10.44 -3.73 10.86
C SER A 149 8.97 -3.43 11.12
N ILE A 150 8.26 -3.02 10.09
CA ILE A 150 6.85 -2.60 10.15
C ILE A 150 6.05 -3.46 9.18
N ALA A 151 4.98 -4.08 9.67
CA ALA A 151 3.93 -4.65 8.84
C ALA A 151 2.88 -3.58 8.58
N ALA A 152 2.72 -3.16 7.34
CA ALA A 152 1.74 -2.16 6.95
C ALA A 152 0.61 -2.79 6.15
N ILE A 153 -0.62 -2.39 6.45
CA ILE A 153 -1.83 -2.90 5.80
C ILE A 153 -2.57 -1.79 5.07
N GLU A 154 -3.18 -2.17 3.95
CA GLU A 154 -3.98 -1.28 3.12
C GLU A 154 -5.41 -1.82 3.03
N ALA A 155 -6.39 -0.98 3.37
CA ALA A 155 -7.80 -1.32 3.30
C ALA A 155 -8.35 -1.15 1.87
N VAL A 156 -9.32 -2.01 1.50
CA VAL A 156 -10.04 -1.92 0.21
C VAL A 156 -11.53 -2.11 0.46
N ALA A 157 -12.32 -1.05 0.22
CA ALA A 157 -13.77 -1.08 0.40
C ALA A 157 -14.44 -2.10 -0.51
N ASP A 158 -15.58 -2.61 -0.07
CA ASP A 158 -16.47 -3.53 -0.81
C ASP A 158 -15.85 -4.87 -1.25
N GLN A 159 -14.57 -5.11 -0.98
CA GLN A 159 -13.85 -6.28 -1.50
C GLN A 159 -13.06 -7.03 -0.44
N HIS A 160 -12.32 -6.34 0.44
CA HIS A 160 -11.40 -6.94 1.38
C HIS A 160 -11.95 -6.99 2.80
N THR A 161 -11.28 -7.77 3.66
CA THR A 161 -11.65 -7.98 5.07
C THR A 161 -11.70 -6.66 5.84
N VAL A 162 -10.73 -5.78 5.63
CA VAL A 162 -10.77 -4.40 6.15
C VAL A 162 -11.26 -3.49 5.03
N SER A 163 -12.55 -3.20 5.06
CA SER A 163 -13.28 -2.50 3.99
C SER A 163 -13.81 -1.13 4.40
N SER A 164 -13.52 -0.68 5.62
CA SER A 164 -13.97 0.63 6.10
C SER A 164 -13.03 1.26 7.11
N ILE A 165 -13.23 2.55 7.39
CA ILE A 165 -12.50 3.30 8.42
C ILE A 165 -12.69 2.64 9.80
N GLU A 166 -13.91 2.22 10.13
CA GLU A 166 -14.24 1.61 11.42
C GLU A 166 -13.57 0.24 11.59
N LYS A 167 -13.54 -0.58 10.53
CA LYS A 167 -12.83 -1.85 10.55
C LYS A 167 -11.31 -1.64 10.72
N MET A 168 -10.71 -0.67 10.01
CA MET A 168 -9.29 -0.34 10.18
C MET A 168 -9.02 0.11 11.63
N GLN A 169 -9.81 1.02 12.18
CA GLN A 169 -9.69 1.45 13.57
C GLN A 169 -9.78 0.28 14.55
N THR A 170 -10.71 -0.65 14.29
CA THR A 170 -10.87 -1.85 15.12
C THR A 170 -9.63 -2.74 15.10
N VAL A 171 -9.03 -2.95 13.92
CA VAL A 171 -7.76 -3.69 13.80
C VAL A 171 -6.65 -3.01 14.59
N MET A 172 -6.46 -1.70 14.40
CA MET A 172 -5.40 -0.94 15.07
C MET A 172 -5.55 -0.98 16.60
N ARG A 173 -6.77 -0.83 17.11
CA ARG A 173 -7.06 -0.92 18.55
C ARG A 173 -6.89 -2.35 19.10
N ARG A 174 -7.34 -3.36 18.36
CA ARG A 174 -7.28 -4.77 18.80
C ARG A 174 -5.85 -5.28 18.89
N LEU A 175 -5.00 -4.93 17.92
CA LEU A 175 -3.64 -5.46 17.83
C LEU A 175 -2.58 -4.54 18.46
N ALA A 176 -2.85 -3.26 18.57
CA ALA A 176 -2.14 -2.23 19.35
C ALA A 176 -0.61 -2.34 19.35
N SER A 177 0.03 -2.65 18.21
CA SER A 177 1.49 -2.80 18.11
C SER A 177 2.14 -1.58 17.43
N PRO A 178 3.30 -1.11 17.90
CA PRO A 178 4.07 -0.09 17.21
C PRO A 178 4.63 -0.56 15.86
N CYS A 179 4.64 -1.87 15.60
CA CYS A 179 5.09 -2.46 14.34
C CYS A 179 3.94 -2.72 13.35
N LEU A 180 2.68 -2.38 13.71
CA LEU A 180 1.55 -2.38 12.79
C LEU A 180 1.27 -0.95 12.34
N ARG A 181 1.19 -0.72 11.02
CA ARG A 181 0.96 0.60 10.43
C ARG A 181 0.00 0.50 9.24
N VAL A 182 -0.40 1.64 8.72
CA VAL A 182 -1.36 1.77 7.63
C VAL A 182 -0.69 2.40 6.41
N ILE A 183 -0.86 1.78 5.25
CA ILE A 183 -0.75 2.45 3.95
C ILE A 183 -2.15 2.97 3.64
N TYR A 184 -2.30 4.28 3.56
CA TYR A 184 -3.60 4.89 3.31
C TYR A 184 -3.78 5.19 1.82
N ASP A 185 -4.72 4.49 1.22
CA ASP A 185 -5.25 4.79 -0.11
C ASP A 185 -6.69 5.28 0.06
N PRO A 186 -6.95 6.58 -0.04
CA PRO A 186 -8.30 7.10 0.10
C PRO A 186 -9.25 6.57 -0.98
N VAL A 187 -8.77 6.38 -2.21
CA VAL A 187 -9.59 5.86 -3.30
C VAL A 187 -10.03 4.41 -3.04
N ASN A 188 -9.13 3.59 -2.50
CA ASN A 188 -9.48 2.21 -2.14
C ASN A 188 -10.53 2.14 -1.03
N LEU A 189 -10.54 3.10 -0.08
CA LEU A 189 -11.51 3.14 1.01
C LEU A 189 -12.83 3.85 0.66
N ILE A 190 -12.88 4.67 -0.40
CA ILE A 190 -14.15 5.22 -0.90
C ILE A 190 -15.01 4.07 -1.40
N PRO A 191 -16.26 3.91 -0.89
CA PRO A 191 -17.17 2.85 -1.32
C PRO A 191 -17.46 2.91 -2.82
N ASN A 192 -17.83 1.79 -3.41
CA ASN A 192 -18.20 1.72 -4.83
C ASN A 192 -19.38 2.63 -5.19
N ALA A 193 -20.30 2.86 -4.23
CA ALA A 193 -21.42 3.80 -4.37
C ALA A 193 -20.99 5.29 -4.27
N GLY A 194 -19.73 5.58 -3.93
CA GLY A 194 -19.22 6.94 -3.73
C GLY A 194 -19.84 7.66 -2.54
N PHE A 195 -19.94 8.97 -2.65
CA PHE A 195 -20.56 9.87 -1.65
C PHE A 195 -22.01 10.19 -2.06
N SER A 196 -22.91 9.21 -1.89
CA SER A 196 -24.35 9.37 -2.16
C SER A 196 -25.06 10.04 -0.98
N GLU A 197 -26.35 10.42 -1.14
CA GLU A 197 -27.17 10.97 -0.05
C GLU A 197 -27.27 10.06 1.18
N ASN A 198 -27.07 8.75 1.02
CA ASN A 198 -27.05 7.76 2.09
C ASN A 198 -25.63 7.49 2.62
N SER A 199 -24.60 8.21 2.14
CA SER A 199 -23.24 8.08 2.64
C SER A 199 -23.16 8.61 4.07
N PRO A 200 -22.37 7.96 4.96
CA PRO A 200 -22.07 8.50 6.29
C PRO A 200 -21.18 9.75 6.24
N PHE A 201 -20.69 10.12 5.05
CA PHE A 201 -19.79 11.24 4.82
C PHE A 201 -20.44 12.32 3.98
N GLN A 202 -20.34 13.57 4.45
CA GLN A 202 -20.92 14.73 3.76
C GLN A 202 -20.05 15.23 2.60
N SER A 203 -18.74 14.95 2.64
CA SER A 203 -17.76 15.34 1.64
C SER A 203 -16.52 14.44 1.69
N GLN A 204 -15.66 14.53 0.68
CA GLN A 204 -14.34 13.87 0.72
C GLN A 204 -13.48 14.39 1.87
N LYS A 205 -13.54 15.68 2.17
CA LYS A 205 -12.83 16.28 3.31
C LYS A 205 -13.27 15.65 4.64
N ASP A 206 -14.56 15.53 4.88
CA ASP A 206 -15.11 14.85 6.08
C ASP A 206 -14.65 13.38 6.16
N PHE A 207 -14.62 12.69 5.03
CA PHE A 207 -14.10 11.33 4.93
C PHE A 207 -12.61 11.24 5.32
N PHE A 208 -11.76 12.13 4.82
CA PHE A 208 -10.34 12.18 5.17
C PHE A 208 -10.15 12.51 6.64
N GLU A 209 -10.85 13.51 7.16
CA GLU A 209 -10.80 13.90 8.59
C GLU A 209 -11.19 12.73 9.50
N LYS A 210 -12.21 11.95 9.15
CA LYS A 210 -12.61 10.74 9.90
C LYS A 210 -11.54 9.65 9.83
N ALA A 211 -10.93 9.42 8.68
CA ALA A 211 -9.84 8.45 8.55
C ALA A 211 -8.64 8.86 9.41
N PHE A 212 -8.25 10.14 9.35
CA PHE A 212 -7.15 10.67 10.17
C PHE A 212 -7.46 10.68 11.66
N SER A 213 -8.71 10.87 12.05
CA SER A 213 -9.16 10.76 13.44
C SER A 213 -9.13 9.32 13.96
N ALA A 214 -9.36 8.35 13.06
CA ALA A 214 -9.46 6.94 13.41
C ALA A 214 -8.11 6.22 13.48
N PHE A 215 -7.19 6.51 12.56
CA PHE A 215 -5.88 5.84 12.43
C PHE A 215 -4.79 6.73 11.80
N GLY A 216 -4.94 8.05 11.88
CA GLY A 216 -3.99 8.99 11.27
C GLY A 216 -2.57 8.84 11.81
N ASP A 217 -2.41 8.56 13.11
CA ASP A 217 -1.09 8.38 13.74
C ASP A 217 -0.35 7.15 13.20
N GLU A 218 -1.08 6.15 12.73
CA GLU A 218 -0.56 4.91 12.20
C GLU A 218 -0.22 4.97 10.69
N ILE A 219 -0.65 6.02 9.98
CA ILE A 219 -0.36 6.16 8.54
C ILE A 219 1.14 6.39 8.33
N VAL A 220 1.77 5.56 7.49
CA VAL A 220 3.21 5.60 7.17
C VAL A 220 3.51 5.85 5.70
N ALA A 221 2.55 5.67 4.82
CA ALA A 221 2.64 6.00 3.40
C ALA A 221 1.24 6.27 2.84
N ILE A 222 1.18 7.05 1.76
CA ILE A 222 -0.05 7.32 1.00
C ILE A 222 0.08 6.68 -0.37
N HIS A 223 -0.96 5.98 -0.83
CA HIS A 223 -1.12 5.69 -2.25
C HIS A 223 -1.92 6.81 -2.91
N ALA A 224 -1.37 7.34 -3.99
CA ALA A 224 -1.97 8.43 -4.74
C ALA A 224 -2.40 7.94 -6.12
N LYS A 225 -3.69 7.77 -6.29
CA LYS A 225 -4.40 7.53 -7.55
C LYS A 225 -5.69 8.31 -7.55
N ASP A 226 -6.44 8.21 -8.62
CA ASP A 226 -7.69 8.96 -8.74
C ASP A 226 -8.87 8.07 -9.06
N PHE A 227 -10.06 8.63 -8.97
CA PHE A 227 -11.31 7.95 -9.29
C PHE A 227 -12.27 8.90 -9.99
N LYS A 228 -13.27 8.33 -10.61
CA LYS A 228 -14.48 9.02 -11.03
C LYS A 228 -15.69 8.15 -10.81
N MET A 229 -16.83 8.76 -10.64
CA MET A 229 -18.08 8.01 -10.60
C MET A 229 -18.56 7.69 -12.02
N GLY A 230 -18.80 6.42 -12.27
CA GLY A 230 -19.36 5.89 -13.52
C GLY A 230 -20.79 5.41 -13.35
N ALA A 231 -21.43 4.96 -14.44
CA ALA A 231 -22.79 4.45 -14.42
C ALA A 231 -22.99 3.22 -13.51
N ASN A 232 -21.92 2.44 -13.30
CA ASN A 232 -21.97 1.20 -12.51
C ASN A 232 -21.18 1.33 -11.18
N GLY A 233 -20.91 2.53 -10.70
CA GLY A 233 -20.14 2.80 -9.49
C GLY A 233 -18.76 3.40 -9.76
N LYS A 234 -17.93 3.40 -8.74
CA LYS A 234 -16.59 4.00 -8.74
C LYS A 234 -15.64 3.30 -9.73
N ILE A 235 -14.96 4.09 -10.54
CA ILE A 235 -13.80 3.68 -11.34
C ILE A 235 -12.56 4.23 -10.62
N GLY A 236 -11.89 3.41 -9.82
CA GLY A 236 -10.82 3.80 -8.88
C GLY A 236 -9.40 3.48 -9.37
N THR A 237 -9.16 3.46 -10.69
CA THR A 237 -7.85 3.09 -11.27
C THR A 237 -7.26 4.18 -12.15
N LEU A 238 -7.63 5.44 -11.91
CA LEU A 238 -7.15 6.58 -12.68
C LEU A 238 -5.81 7.08 -12.12
N PRO A 239 -4.91 7.61 -12.96
CA PRO A 239 -3.74 8.32 -12.50
C PRO A 239 -4.11 9.57 -11.68
N ALA A 240 -3.29 9.91 -10.70
CA ALA A 240 -3.51 11.10 -9.87
C ALA A 240 -3.66 12.38 -10.71
N GLY A 241 -4.65 13.20 -10.37
CA GLY A 241 -4.98 14.46 -11.06
C GLY A 241 -5.83 14.29 -12.32
N THR A 242 -6.39 13.10 -12.56
CA THR A 242 -7.23 12.85 -13.75
C THR A 242 -8.69 12.49 -13.40
N GLY A 243 -9.05 12.59 -12.13
CA GLY A 243 -10.38 12.23 -11.64
C GLY A 243 -10.98 13.27 -10.70
N GLU A 244 -11.67 12.80 -9.67
CA GLU A 244 -12.51 13.59 -8.77
C GLU A 244 -11.98 13.62 -7.32
N LEU A 245 -10.77 13.08 -7.04
CA LEU A 245 -10.22 13.09 -5.69
C LEU A 245 -9.86 14.52 -5.28
N ASP A 246 -10.34 14.96 -4.12
CA ASP A 246 -10.04 16.28 -3.54
C ASP A 246 -8.60 16.29 -2.95
N TYR A 247 -7.61 16.33 -3.85
CA TYR A 247 -6.21 16.39 -3.48
C TYR A 247 -5.86 17.61 -2.62
N PRO A 248 -6.38 18.82 -2.88
CA PRO A 248 -6.15 19.97 -1.99
C PRO A 248 -6.55 19.69 -0.55
N ALA A 249 -7.73 19.09 -0.30
CA ALA A 249 -8.17 18.75 1.05
C ALA A 249 -7.29 17.66 1.68
N LEU A 250 -6.94 16.61 0.93
CA LEU A 250 -6.06 15.54 1.40
C LEU A 250 -4.67 16.08 1.75
N LEU A 251 -4.04 16.83 0.85
CA LEU A 251 -2.69 17.35 1.04
C LEU A 251 -2.61 18.36 2.18
N SER A 252 -3.66 19.16 2.39
CA SER A 252 -3.74 20.06 3.56
C SER A 252 -3.64 19.30 4.89
N LEU A 253 -4.34 18.16 5.01
CA LEU A 253 -4.23 17.29 6.19
C LEU A 253 -2.84 16.67 6.33
N LEU A 254 -2.21 16.29 5.21
CA LEU A 254 -0.87 15.70 5.24
C LEU A 254 0.19 16.72 5.67
N VAL A 255 0.10 17.97 5.21
CA VAL A 255 1.00 19.04 5.66
C VAL A 255 0.91 19.22 7.16
N GLU A 256 -0.30 19.24 7.70
CA GLU A 256 -0.55 19.46 9.13
C GLU A 256 -0.13 18.26 9.99
N ARG A 257 -0.50 17.05 9.56
CA ARG A 257 -0.45 15.87 10.41
C ARG A 257 0.68 14.89 10.09
N LYS A 258 1.19 14.89 8.86
CA LYS A 258 2.19 13.93 8.35
C LYS A 258 3.26 14.61 7.48
N PRO A 259 3.94 15.66 7.96
CA PRO A 259 4.94 16.35 7.15
C PRO A 259 6.04 15.37 6.70
N GLY A 260 6.39 15.41 5.42
CA GLY A 260 7.44 14.57 4.83
C GLY A 260 7.05 13.11 4.57
N ILE A 261 5.76 12.76 4.64
CA ILE A 261 5.29 11.42 4.31
C ILE A 261 5.56 11.08 2.83
N ASP A 262 5.84 9.79 2.56
CA ASP A 262 5.92 9.27 1.20
C ASP A 262 4.53 9.18 0.56
N ILE A 263 4.37 9.83 -0.59
CA ILE A 263 3.17 9.76 -1.45
C ILE A 263 3.56 8.98 -2.70
N LEU A 264 3.08 7.75 -2.80
CA LEU A 264 3.45 6.79 -3.83
C LEU A 264 2.37 6.76 -4.92
N LEU A 265 2.70 7.24 -6.11
CA LEU A 265 1.81 7.15 -7.27
C LEU A 265 1.48 5.70 -7.58
N GLU A 266 0.19 5.42 -7.68
CA GLU A 266 -0.39 4.13 -8.04
C GLU A 266 -1.24 4.26 -9.31
N ASN A 267 -1.39 3.18 -10.09
CA ASN A 267 -2.12 3.15 -11.37
C ASN A 267 -1.66 4.22 -12.38
N SER A 268 -0.42 4.68 -12.23
CA SER A 268 0.25 5.48 -13.25
C SER A 268 1.11 4.56 -14.13
N SER A 269 1.42 5.03 -15.33
CA SER A 269 2.23 4.31 -16.31
C SER A 269 3.39 5.19 -16.77
N PRO A 270 4.34 4.69 -17.58
CA PRO A 270 5.33 5.54 -18.20
C PRO A 270 4.75 6.74 -18.95
N ASP A 271 3.56 6.60 -19.54
CA ASP A 271 2.89 7.66 -20.28
C ASP A 271 2.22 8.72 -19.39
N THR A 272 1.73 8.33 -18.21
CA THR A 272 0.95 9.20 -17.32
C THR A 272 1.73 9.66 -16.08
N GLY A 273 2.78 8.95 -15.70
CA GLY A 273 3.47 9.16 -14.44
C GLY A 273 4.13 10.53 -14.30
N LYS A 274 4.67 11.07 -15.38
CA LYS A 274 5.28 12.41 -15.36
C LYS A 274 4.24 13.48 -15.05
N GLN A 275 3.09 13.43 -15.73
CA GLN A 275 1.99 14.35 -15.53
C GLN A 275 1.43 14.24 -14.11
N ALA A 276 1.24 13.03 -13.58
CA ALA A 276 0.76 12.79 -12.23
C ALA A 276 1.73 13.34 -11.16
N MET A 277 3.05 13.18 -11.36
CA MET A 277 4.06 13.77 -10.46
C MET A 277 4.06 15.31 -10.53
N GLU A 278 3.96 15.89 -11.71
CA GLU A 278 3.89 17.35 -11.90
C GLU A 278 2.63 17.92 -11.25
N PHE A 279 1.51 17.23 -11.39
CA PHE A 279 0.26 17.60 -10.73
C PHE A 279 0.43 17.66 -9.21
N LEU A 280 0.92 16.60 -8.56
CA LEU A 280 1.12 16.60 -7.10
C LEU A 280 2.13 17.66 -6.64
N ARG A 281 3.20 17.90 -7.40
CA ARG A 281 4.19 18.94 -7.10
C ARG A 281 3.61 20.35 -7.22
N SER A 282 2.62 20.56 -8.08
CA SER A 282 1.97 21.86 -8.24
C SER A 282 1.06 22.23 -7.07
N LEU A 283 0.72 21.27 -6.23
CA LEU A 283 -0.13 21.43 -5.04
C LEU A 283 0.67 21.52 -3.73
N ASP A 284 2.02 21.38 -3.76
CA ASP A 284 2.92 21.33 -2.58
C ASP A 284 3.34 22.73 -2.03
#